data_e2b70064e7ed3b411f1cda71568e8c78
#
_entry.id   e2b70064e7ed3b411f1cda71568e8c78
#
_cell.length_a   1.000
_cell.length_b   1.000
_cell.length_c   1.000
_cell.angle_alpha   90.00
_cell.angle_beta   90.00
_cell.angle_gamma   90.00
#
_symmetry.space_group_name_H-M   'P 1'
#
loop_
_entity.id
_entity.type
_entity.pdbx_description
1 polymer ?
#
loop_
_entity_poly.entity_id
_entity_poly.type
_entity_poly.pdbx_seq_one_letter_code
_entity_poly.pdbx_strand_id
1 'polypeptide(L)'
;MQQEIELILHHMHVENIVETGTRKFYVGTIQKKKCVVSLSRIGKVASSVTAAVMIERFAVDRLIVTGVAGGLTDEVKIGDIVVATSSVQHDMDCRPIFPQFEIPLLDVVTFTCDTTLVEDAYKSCSTFIREELHDFVSKNELQALHIHQPAVHKGLLVSGDQFIGTMPQYEKIRAELPDAIFVEMEGAAVAQVCYEYKVPLVVVRSISDKANAIAHIDFNRYIENVAKYYTWGLIEGMMK
;
A
#
# COMPACT_ATOMS: atom_id res chain seq x y z
N MET A 1 -1.76 8.07 -3.78
CA MET A 1 -1.65 9.53 -4.04
C MET A 1 -2.65 9.95 -5.12
N GLN A 2 -2.79 11.27 -5.42
CA GLN A 2 -3.78 11.74 -6.39
C GLN A 2 -3.55 11.16 -7.80
N GLN A 3 -2.30 11.08 -8.23
CA GLN A 3 -1.93 10.55 -9.55
C GLN A 3 -2.29 9.07 -9.73
N GLU A 4 -2.25 8.29 -8.65
CA GLU A 4 -2.59 6.86 -8.70
C GLU A 4 -4.10 6.66 -8.87
N ILE A 5 -4.91 7.43 -8.13
CA ILE A 5 -6.37 7.32 -8.22
C ILE A 5 -6.90 7.83 -9.58
N GLU A 6 -6.26 8.84 -10.16
CA GLU A 6 -6.67 9.40 -11.47
C GLU A 6 -6.62 8.35 -12.58
N LEU A 7 -5.58 7.52 -12.63
CA LEU A 7 -5.48 6.47 -13.63
C LEU A 7 -6.52 5.36 -13.42
N ILE A 8 -6.79 4.98 -12.18
CA ILE A 8 -7.86 4.03 -11.86
C ILE A 8 -9.21 4.60 -12.33
N LEU A 9 -9.50 5.87 -12.01
CA LEU A 9 -10.76 6.51 -12.39
C LEU A 9 -10.92 6.69 -13.89
N HIS A 10 -9.82 6.85 -14.64
CA HIS A 10 -9.84 6.91 -16.11
C HIS A 10 -10.37 5.60 -16.73
N HIS A 11 -10.07 4.47 -16.10
CA HIS A 11 -10.49 3.14 -16.58
C HIS A 11 -11.76 2.61 -15.87
N MET A 12 -12.27 3.32 -14.89
CA MET A 12 -13.47 2.97 -14.15
C MET A 12 -14.72 3.55 -14.84
N HIS A 13 -15.74 2.74 -15.03
CA HIS A 13 -17.06 3.27 -15.30
C HIS A 13 -17.69 3.76 -14.00
N VAL A 14 -17.59 5.07 -13.74
CA VAL A 14 -18.13 5.70 -12.54
C VAL A 14 -19.64 5.92 -12.71
N GLU A 15 -20.42 5.27 -11.87
CA GLU A 15 -21.89 5.36 -11.83
C GLU A 15 -22.37 6.47 -10.88
N ASN A 16 -21.63 6.64 -9.75
CA ASN A 16 -21.99 7.62 -8.73
C ASN A 16 -20.75 8.12 -7.98
N ILE A 17 -20.80 9.35 -7.50
CA ILE A 17 -19.80 9.93 -6.60
C ILE A 17 -20.50 10.32 -5.31
N VAL A 18 -20.10 9.68 -4.22
CA VAL A 18 -20.67 9.93 -2.89
C VAL A 18 -19.65 10.71 -2.06
N GLU A 19 -20.06 11.84 -1.54
CA GLU A 19 -19.26 12.61 -0.58
C GLU A 19 -19.62 12.22 0.85
N THR A 20 -18.60 11.95 1.67
CA THR A 20 -18.75 11.66 3.10
C THR A 20 -17.64 12.36 3.86
N GLY A 21 -18.02 13.27 4.74
CA GLY A 21 -17.07 14.22 5.31
C GLY A 21 -16.42 15.03 4.17
N THR A 22 -15.11 15.04 4.12
CA THR A 22 -14.33 15.74 3.08
C THR A 22 -13.76 14.78 2.02
N ARG A 23 -14.33 13.55 1.89
CA ARG A 23 -13.84 12.49 0.99
C ARG A 23 -14.84 12.20 -0.12
N LYS A 24 -14.30 11.86 -1.30
CA LYS A 24 -15.07 11.34 -2.43
C LYS A 24 -14.90 9.85 -2.54
N PHE A 25 -16.01 9.15 -2.70
CA PHE A 25 -16.08 7.72 -2.96
C PHE A 25 -16.70 7.54 -4.35
N TYR A 26 -15.93 6.98 -5.26
CA TYR A 26 -16.36 6.73 -6.63
C TYR A 26 -16.91 5.30 -6.69
N VAL A 27 -18.20 5.19 -6.95
CA VAL A 27 -18.93 3.91 -7.04
C VAL A 27 -19.13 3.58 -8.50
N GLY A 28 -18.85 2.35 -8.91
CA GLY A 28 -19.02 1.93 -10.30
C GLY A 28 -18.39 0.57 -10.57
N THR A 29 -17.86 0.40 -11.78
CA THR A 29 -17.30 -0.88 -12.20
C THR A 29 -15.94 -0.72 -12.90
N ILE A 30 -15.05 -1.70 -12.66
CA ILE A 30 -13.84 -1.94 -13.44
C ILE A 30 -13.98 -3.35 -14.02
N GLN A 31 -13.82 -3.52 -15.34
CA GLN A 31 -13.99 -4.79 -16.04
C GLN A 31 -15.31 -5.52 -15.66
N LYS A 32 -16.40 -4.77 -15.53
CA LYS A 32 -17.74 -5.24 -15.12
C LYS A 32 -17.86 -5.73 -13.66
N LYS A 33 -16.78 -5.72 -12.87
CA LYS A 33 -16.83 -5.99 -11.43
C LYS A 33 -17.12 -4.71 -10.67
N LYS A 34 -18.09 -4.76 -9.76
CA LYS A 34 -18.46 -3.61 -8.91
C LYS A 34 -17.34 -3.27 -7.96
N CYS A 35 -17.05 -1.99 -7.82
CA CYS A 35 -16.04 -1.50 -6.88
C CYS A 35 -16.34 -0.09 -6.36
N VAL A 36 -15.70 0.26 -5.27
CA VAL A 36 -15.66 1.62 -4.72
C VAL A 36 -14.20 2.04 -4.64
N VAL A 37 -13.88 3.20 -5.19
CA VAL A 37 -12.52 3.75 -5.17
C VAL A 37 -12.52 5.05 -4.38
N SER A 38 -11.55 5.23 -3.50
CA SER A 38 -11.38 6.48 -2.73
C SER A 38 -9.91 6.71 -2.39
N LEU A 39 -9.52 7.97 -2.27
CA LEU A 39 -8.22 8.36 -1.77
C LEU A 39 -8.19 8.17 -0.25
N SER A 40 -7.33 7.26 0.26
CA SER A 40 -7.19 6.99 1.70
C SER A 40 -6.69 8.21 2.48
N ARG A 41 -5.94 9.10 1.80
CA ARG A 41 -5.11 10.16 2.39
C ARG A 41 -3.92 9.58 3.18
N ILE A 42 -3.15 10.44 3.81
CA ILE A 42 -1.90 10.05 4.47
C ILE A 42 -2.12 9.90 5.97
N GLY A 43 -1.54 8.85 6.54
CA GLY A 43 -1.49 8.58 7.96
C GLY A 43 -2.60 7.67 8.47
N LYS A 44 -2.37 7.12 9.66
CA LYS A 44 -3.18 6.06 10.27
C LYS A 44 -4.65 6.46 10.47
N VAL A 45 -4.90 7.63 11.03
CA VAL A 45 -6.28 8.11 11.27
C VAL A 45 -7.02 8.33 9.96
N ALA A 46 -6.36 8.96 8.98
CA ALA A 46 -7.00 9.28 7.69
C ALA A 46 -7.40 8.02 6.92
N SER A 47 -6.52 7.03 6.85
CA SER A 47 -6.76 5.76 6.16
C SER A 47 -7.80 4.90 6.89
N SER A 48 -7.76 4.85 8.22
CA SER A 48 -8.75 4.14 9.03
C SER A 48 -10.16 4.68 8.83
N VAL A 49 -10.33 6.01 8.82
CA VAL A 49 -11.64 6.62 8.53
C VAL A 49 -12.14 6.24 7.13
N THR A 50 -11.25 6.22 6.13
CA THR A 50 -11.64 5.82 4.77
C THR A 50 -12.07 4.35 4.73
N ALA A 51 -11.31 3.46 5.35
CA ALA A 51 -11.62 2.03 5.41
C ALA A 51 -12.95 1.76 6.14
N ALA A 52 -13.17 2.38 7.30
CA ALA A 52 -14.42 2.22 8.05
C ALA A 52 -15.63 2.69 7.24
N VAL A 53 -15.53 3.83 6.55
CA VAL A 53 -16.62 4.32 5.68
C VAL A 53 -16.87 3.36 4.50
N MET A 54 -15.83 2.78 3.90
CA MET A 54 -16.00 1.79 2.83
C MET A 54 -16.77 0.56 3.34
N ILE A 55 -16.45 0.08 4.51
CA ILE A 55 -17.10 -1.11 5.10
C ILE A 55 -18.53 -0.77 5.49
N GLU A 56 -18.74 0.27 6.30
CA GLU A 56 -20.05 0.58 6.89
C GLU A 56 -21.06 1.13 5.87
N ARG A 57 -20.62 2.01 4.97
CA ARG A 57 -21.54 2.69 4.07
C ARG A 57 -21.72 1.99 2.72
N PHE A 58 -20.68 1.32 2.24
CA PHE A 58 -20.71 0.68 0.92
C PHE A 58 -20.73 -0.84 0.99
N ALA A 59 -20.67 -1.41 2.20
CA ALA A 59 -20.71 -2.86 2.45
C ALA A 59 -19.73 -3.63 1.56
N VAL A 60 -18.49 -3.11 1.43
CA VAL A 60 -17.45 -3.78 0.65
C VAL A 60 -17.07 -5.10 1.31
N ASP A 61 -16.90 -6.15 0.52
CA ASP A 61 -16.57 -7.50 0.99
C ASP A 61 -15.09 -7.76 1.15
N ARG A 62 -14.24 -6.86 0.64
CA ARG A 62 -12.77 -6.90 0.74
C ARG A 62 -12.17 -5.52 0.50
N LEU A 63 -10.96 -5.30 0.97
CA LEU A 63 -10.20 -4.09 0.72
C LEU A 63 -8.86 -4.39 0.04
N ILE A 64 -8.53 -3.58 -0.95
CA ILE A 64 -7.22 -3.55 -1.60
C ILE A 64 -6.64 -2.16 -1.35
N VAL A 65 -5.50 -2.09 -0.66
CA VAL A 65 -4.79 -0.84 -0.41
C VAL A 65 -3.53 -0.81 -1.27
N THR A 66 -3.42 0.21 -2.10
CA THR A 66 -2.26 0.39 -2.98
C THR A 66 -1.62 1.76 -2.79
N GLY A 67 -0.36 1.89 -3.16
CA GLY A 67 0.42 3.11 -3.04
C GLY A 67 1.92 2.84 -3.09
N VAL A 68 2.69 3.74 -2.49
CA VAL A 68 4.16 3.65 -2.44
C VAL A 68 4.67 3.41 -1.03
N ALA A 69 5.91 2.94 -0.91
CA ALA A 69 6.59 2.68 0.35
C ALA A 69 8.10 2.82 0.22
N GLY A 70 8.78 2.96 1.36
CA GLY A 70 10.23 2.83 1.46
C GLY A 70 10.67 1.39 1.72
N GLY A 71 11.71 0.94 1.02
CA GLY A 71 12.32 -0.38 1.23
C GLY A 71 13.22 -0.40 2.48
N LEU A 72 13.12 -1.46 3.28
CA LEU A 72 13.87 -1.64 4.53
C LEU A 72 15.00 -2.68 4.43
N THR A 73 15.12 -3.41 3.34
CA THR A 73 16.17 -4.44 3.15
C THR A 73 16.91 -4.22 1.84
N ASP A 74 18.06 -4.84 1.69
CA ASP A 74 18.87 -4.71 0.48
C ASP A 74 18.27 -5.46 -0.72
N GLU A 75 17.48 -6.50 -0.46
CA GLU A 75 16.81 -7.29 -1.48
C GLU A 75 15.66 -6.51 -2.14
N VAL A 76 15.00 -5.63 -1.40
CA VAL A 76 13.88 -4.81 -1.89
C VAL A 76 14.44 -3.52 -2.48
N LYS A 77 14.28 -3.30 -3.77
CA LYS A 77 14.87 -2.17 -4.53
C LYS A 77 13.80 -1.18 -5.00
N ILE A 78 14.24 0.03 -5.34
CA ILE A 78 13.37 1.01 -5.99
C ILE A 78 12.80 0.41 -7.28
N GLY A 79 11.49 0.54 -7.48
CA GLY A 79 10.77 -0.07 -8.59
C GLY A 79 10.25 -1.48 -8.32
N ASP A 80 10.63 -2.13 -7.23
CA ASP A 80 10.02 -3.39 -6.83
C ASP A 80 8.58 -3.18 -6.31
N ILE A 81 7.80 -4.24 -6.32
CA ILE A 81 6.47 -4.29 -5.67
C ILE A 81 6.58 -5.20 -4.46
N VAL A 82 5.96 -4.80 -3.36
CA VAL A 82 5.83 -5.64 -2.17
C VAL A 82 4.36 -5.85 -1.84
N VAL A 83 3.98 -7.11 -1.67
CA VAL A 83 2.66 -7.53 -1.20
C VAL A 83 2.80 -7.89 0.27
N ALA A 84 2.06 -7.19 1.14
CA ALA A 84 2.07 -7.48 2.57
C ALA A 84 1.44 -8.84 2.86
N THR A 85 2.16 -9.70 3.59
CA THR A 85 1.59 -10.91 4.19
C THR A 85 1.01 -10.62 5.56
N SER A 86 1.58 -9.63 6.22
CA SER A 86 1.15 -9.14 7.53
C SER A 86 1.63 -7.71 7.76
N SER A 87 1.12 -7.06 8.79
CA SER A 87 1.49 -5.68 9.12
C SER A 87 1.54 -5.41 10.61
N VAL A 88 2.41 -4.46 11.01
CA VAL A 88 2.61 -3.99 12.40
C VAL A 88 2.61 -2.47 12.43
N GLN A 89 2.02 -1.87 13.46
CA GLN A 89 2.17 -0.43 13.72
C GLN A 89 3.47 -0.18 14.48
N HIS A 90 4.54 0.23 13.79
CA HIS A 90 5.89 0.36 14.36
C HIS A 90 6.05 1.50 15.38
N ASP A 91 5.11 2.42 15.41
CA ASP A 91 5.09 3.56 16.32
C ASP A 91 4.10 3.41 17.49
N MET A 92 3.47 2.21 17.64
CA MET A 92 2.61 1.90 18.77
C MET A 92 3.46 1.54 19.99
N ASP A 93 3.42 2.37 21.02
CA ASP A 93 4.17 2.15 22.27
C ASP A 93 3.36 2.65 23.48
N CYS A 94 2.76 1.73 24.20
CA CYS A 94 2.00 2.00 25.40
C CYS A 94 2.68 1.44 26.66
N ARG A 95 4.00 1.20 26.61
CA ARG A 95 4.77 0.73 27.77
C ARG A 95 4.77 1.73 28.92
N PRO A 96 4.75 1.31 30.18
CA PRO A 96 4.81 -0.09 30.64
C PRO A 96 3.44 -0.79 30.80
N ILE A 97 2.34 -0.19 30.31
CA ILE A 97 0.98 -0.71 30.54
C ILE A 97 0.69 -1.89 29.61
N PHE A 98 1.12 -1.80 28.36
CA PHE A 98 1.03 -2.86 27.36
C PHE A 98 2.41 -3.10 26.73
N PRO A 99 2.67 -4.28 26.18
CA PRO A 99 3.86 -4.53 25.38
C PRO A 99 4.02 -3.55 24.22
N GLN A 100 5.26 -3.31 23.80
CA GLN A 100 5.54 -2.52 22.60
C GLN A 100 4.89 -3.18 21.37
N PHE A 101 4.32 -2.38 20.49
CA PHE A 101 3.60 -2.75 19.25
C PHE A 101 2.25 -3.46 19.46
N GLU A 102 1.91 -3.86 20.67
CA GLU A 102 0.60 -4.43 20.95
C GLU A 102 -0.48 -3.34 20.88
N ILE A 103 -1.56 -3.63 20.16
CA ILE A 103 -2.72 -2.74 20.13
C ILE A 103 -3.49 -2.94 21.45
N PRO A 104 -3.56 -1.92 22.31
CA PRO A 104 -4.24 -2.02 23.60
C PRO A 104 -5.67 -2.55 23.47
N LEU A 105 -6.03 -3.48 24.33
CA LEU A 105 -7.36 -4.13 24.43
C LEU A 105 -7.73 -5.04 23.25
N LEU A 106 -6.85 -5.23 22.26
CA LEU A 106 -7.03 -6.23 21.20
C LEU A 106 -6.12 -7.44 21.37
N ASP A 107 -5.07 -7.33 22.18
CA ASP A 107 -4.04 -8.36 22.40
C ASP A 107 -3.37 -8.81 21.07
N VAL A 108 -3.24 -7.88 20.12
CA VAL A 108 -2.71 -8.12 18.77
C VAL A 108 -1.54 -7.19 18.48
N VAL A 109 -0.43 -7.77 18.03
CA VAL A 109 0.74 -7.05 17.50
C VAL A 109 0.72 -7.04 15.97
N THR A 110 0.38 -8.18 15.36
CA THR A 110 0.50 -8.39 13.90
C THR A 110 -0.85 -8.68 13.28
N PHE A 111 -1.22 -7.94 12.28
CA PHE A 111 -2.42 -8.16 11.48
C PHE A 111 -2.05 -8.92 10.20
N THR A 112 -2.62 -10.11 10.01
CA THR A 112 -2.38 -10.96 8.84
C THR A 112 -3.30 -10.55 7.69
N CYS A 113 -2.75 -10.41 6.48
CA CYS A 113 -3.51 -10.20 5.26
C CYS A 113 -4.21 -11.50 4.81
N ASP A 114 -5.28 -11.37 4.02
CA ASP A 114 -5.97 -12.53 3.45
C ASP A 114 -5.06 -13.27 2.45
N THR A 115 -4.85 -14.56 2.66
CA THR A 115 -3.90 -15.36 1.88
C THR A 115 -4.29 -15.44 0.39
N THR A 116 -5.58 -15.52 0.10
CA THR A 116 -6.08 -15.59 -1.29
C THR A 116 -5.82 -14.26 -2.00
N LEU A 117 -6.15 -13.14 -1.35
CA LEU A 117 -5.89 -11.81 -1.90
C LEU A 117 -4.39 -11.54 -2.08
N VAL A 118 -3.55 -12.02 -1.16
CA VAL A 118 -2.09 -11.92 -1.26
C VAL A 118 -1.56 -12.65 -2.48
N GLU A 119 -2.00 -13.89 -2.73
CA GLU A 119 -1.57 -14.67 -3.90
C GLU A 119 -2.10 -14.07 -5.20
N ASP A 120 -3.34 -13.62 -5.24
CA ASP A 120 -3.93 -12.96 -6.42
C ASP A 120 -3.19 -11.65 -6.74
N ALA A 121 -2.89 -10.83 -5.74
CA ALA A 121 -2.13 -9.60 -5.91
C ALA A 121 -0.69 -9.87 -6.38
N TYR A 122 -0.02 -10.88 -5.78
CA TYR A 122 1.33 -11.27 -6.18
C TYR A 122 1.38 -11.72 -7.64
N LYS A 123 0.42 -12.55 -8.06
CA LYS A 123 0.30 -13.03 -9.43
C LYS A 123 0.03 -11.88 -10.40
N SER A 124 -0.92 -10.98 -10.07
CA SER A 124 -1.26 -9.82 -10.89
C SER A 124 -0.06 -8.89 -11.08
N CYS A 125 0.64 -8.54 -10.00
CA CYS A 125 1.84 -7.71 -10.06
C CYS A 125 2.97 -8.38 -10.86
N SER A 126 3.17 -9.69 -10.68
CA SER A 126 4.20 -10.45 -11.39
C SER A 126 3.93 -10.51 -12.90
N THR A 127 2.67 -10.65 -13.30
CA THR A 127 2.26 -10.62 -14.71
C THR A 127 2.48 -9.24 -15.29
N PHE A 128 2.04 -8.19 -14.59
CA PHE A 128 2.22 -6.81 -15.04
C PHE A 128 3.70 -6.47 -15.25
N ILE A 129 4.58 -6.75 -14.28
CA ILE A 129 6.01 -6.47 -14.42
C ILE A 129 6.63 -7.20 -15.60
N ARG A 130 6.28 -8.47 -15.79
CA ARG A 130 6.87 -9.32 -16.83
C ARG A 130 6.38 -8.99 -18.23
N GLU A 131 5.09 -8.67 -18.37
CA GLU A 131 4.43 -8.64 -19.69
C GLU A 131 3.99 -7.23 -20.11
N GLU A 132 3.61 -6.36 -19.16
CA GLU A 132 2.89 -5.12 -19.48
C GLU A 132 3.67 -3.85 -19.12
N LEU A 133 4.61 -3.88 -18.18
CA LEU A 133 5.30 -2.69 -17.66
C LEU A 133 5.88 -1.80 -18.75
N HIS A 134 6.48 -2.40 -19.79
CA HIS A 134 7.12 -1.65 -20.86
C HIS A 134 6.16 -0.98 -21.85
N ASP A 135 4.87 -1.34 -21.81
CA ASP A 135 3.83 -0.68 -22.60
C ASP A 135 3.40 0.65 -21.94
N PHE A 136 3.61 0.78 -20.63
CA PHE A 136 3.24 1.96 -19.84
C PHE A 136 4.43 2.86 -19.49
N VAL A 137 5.60 2.28 -19.21
CA VAL A 137 6.78 3.02 -18.78
C VAL A 137 7.94 2.76 -19.72
N SER A 138 8.48 3.82 -20.31
CA SER A 138 9.59 3.69 -21.24
C SER A 138 10.86 3.17 -20.56
N LYS A 139 11.70 2.44 -21.30
CA LYS A 139 12.99 1.96 -20.79
C LYS A 139 13.89 3.10 -20.34
N ASN A 140 13.84 4.26 -21.00
CA ASN A 140 14.62 5.43 -20.61
C ASN A 140 14.19 5.99 -19.26
N GLU A 141 12.87 5.98 -18.97
CA GLU A 141 12.36 6.44 -17.68
C GLU A 141 12.75 5.48 -16.54
N LEU A 142 12.64 4.17 -16.77
CA LEU A 142 13.08 3.16 -15.81
C LEU A 142 14.59 3.28 -15.53
N GLN A 143 15.42 3.44 -16.58
CA GLN A 143 16.87 3.64 -16.43
C GLN A 143 17.21 4.91 -15.65
N ALA A 144 16.50 6.01 -15.91
CA ALA A 144 16.71 7.28 -15.21
C ALA A 144 16.34 7.21 -13.72
N LEU A 145 15.50 6.26 -13.33
CA LEU A 145 15.13 5.94 -11.94
C LEU A 145 15.94 4.75 -11.38
N HIS A 146 16.96 4.28 -12.11
CA HIS A 146 17.78 3.13 -11.74
C HIS A 146 16.98 1.82 -11.56
N ILE A 147 15.83 1.70 -12.22
CA ILE A 147 14.98 0.50 -12.20
C ILE A 147 15.41 -0.38 -13.38
N HIS A 148 16.07 -1.50 -13.09
CA HIS A 148 16.62 -2.39 -14.12
C HIS A 148 15.84 -3.68 -14.28
N GLN A 149 15.55 -4.35 -13.16
CA GLN A 149 14.85 -5.64 -13.10
C GLN A 149 13.91 -5.63 -11.90
N PRO A 150 12.77 -4.93 -12.00
CA PRO A 150 11.83 -4.89 -10.90
C PRO A 150 11.28 -6.28 -10.59
N ALA A 151 11.12 -6.57 -9.31
CA ALA A 151 10.64 -7.84 -8.79
C ALA A 151 9.41 -7.65 -7.90
N VAL A 152 8.71 -8.75 -7.62
CA VAL A 152 7.61 -8.76 -6.65
C VAL A 152 8.02 -9.59 -5.44
N HIS A 153 7.88 -8.99 -4.26
CA HIS A 153 8.21 -9.63 -2.97
C HIS A 153 6.95 -9.80 -2.13
N LYS A 154 7.02 -10.71 -1.16
CA LYS A 154 6.01 -10.86 -0.09
C LYS A 154 6.69 -10.72 1.26
N GLY A 155 6.08 -9.98 2.20
CA GLY A 155 6.68 -9.86 3.53
C GLY A 155 5.94 -8.95 4.51
N LEU A 156 6.59 -8.69 5.63
CA LEU A 156 6.07 -7.87 6.72
C LEU A 156 6.13 -6.39 6.35
N LEU A 157 4.96 -5.74 6.40
CA LEU A 157 4.79 -4.30 6.34
C LEU A 157 4.88 -3.69 7.74
N VAL A 158 5.51 -2.53 7.87
CA VAL A 158 5.37 -1.71 9.07
C VAL A 158 4.83 -0.33 8.72
N SER A 159 3.86 0.16 9.51
CA SER A 159 3.23 1.47 9.29
C SER A 159 3.34 2.36 10.53
N GLY A 160 3.47 3.67 10.32
CA GLY A 160 3.44 4.67 11.40
C GLY A 160 3.21 6.08 10.87
N ASP A 161 2.85 7.02 11.75
CA ASP A 161 2.57 8.41 11.38
C ASP A 161 3.85 9.24 11.19
N GLN A 162 4.90 8.62 10.65
CA GLN A 162 6.18 9.25 10.37
C GLN A 162 6.71 8.84 9.00
N PHE A 163 7.13 9.83 8.20
CA PHE A 163 7.92 9.55 7.01
C PHE A 163 9.34 9.13 7.44
N ILE A 164 9.74 7.92 7.08
CA ILE A 164 11.07 7.39 7.40
C ILE A 164 12.05 7.84 6.32
N GLY A 165 12.83 8.87 6.63
CA GLY A 165 13.74 9.50 5.68
C GLY A 165 15.14 9.77 6.27
N THR A 166 15.46 9.22 7.44
CA THR A 166 16.77 9.39 8.09
C THR A 166 17.34 8.05 8.54
N MET A 167 18.67 7.94 8.55
CA MET A 167 19.35 6.71 9.03
C MET A 167 18.96 6.31 10.45
N PRO A 168 18.88 7.21 11.45
CA PRO A 168 18.46 6.82 12.78
C PRO A 168 17.05 6.24 12.85
N GLN A 169 16.09 6.76 12.07
CA GLN A 169 14.74 6.19 11.99
C GLN A 169 14.76 4.79 11.36
N TYR A 170 15.48 4.63 10.26
CA TYR A 170 15.67 3.37 9.57
C TYR A 170 16.28 2.31 10.49
N GLU A 171 17.42 2.64 11.15
CA GLU A 171 18.14 1.74 12.05
C GLU A 171 17.27 1.32 13.25
N LYS A 172 16.47 2.24 13.79
CA LYS A 172 15.52 1.93 14.86
C LYS A 172 14.52 0.86 14.43
N ILE A 173 13.87 1.04 13.27
CA ILE A 173 12.90 0.06 12.76
C ILE A 173 13.59 -1.28 12.50
N ARG A 174 14.76 -1.28 11.88
CA ARG A 174 15.52 -2.51 11.60
C ARG A 174 15.95 -3.26 12.88
N ALA A 175 16.25 -2.53 13.94
CA ALA A 175 16.62 -3.14 15.24
C ALA A 175 15.42 -3.71 15.99
N GLU A 176 14.27 -3.04 15.94
CA GLU A 176 13.06 -3.40 16.67
C GLU A 176 12.19 -4.42 15.93
N LEU A 177 12.16 -4.36 14.58
CA LEU A 177 11.35 -5.20 13.70
C LEU A 177 12.20 -5.73 12.53
N PRO A 178 13.17 -6.63 12.79
CA PRO A 178 14.17 -7.07 11.82
C PRO A 178 13.56 -7.78 10.58
N ASP A 179 12.37 -8.38 10.73
CA ASP A 179 11.69 -9.10 9.65
C ASP A 179 10.90 -8.15 8.70
N ALA A 180 10.79 -6.86 9.04
CA ALA A 180 10.13 -5.88 8.20
C ALA A 180 10.93 -5.63 6.92
N ILE A 181 10.26 -5.68 5.77
CA ILE A 181 10.91 -5.46 4.47
C ILE A 181 10.51 -4.14 3.81
N PHE A 182 9.43 -3.50 4.26
CA PHE A 182 9.00 -2.18 3.77
C PHE A 182 8.19 -1.40 4.80
N VAL A 183 8.19 -0.07 4.65
CA VAL A 183 7.55 0.88 5.57
C VAL A 183 6.74 1.93 4.82
N GLU A 184 5.57 2.26 5.35
CA GLU A 184 4.69 3.35 4.87
C GLU A 184 3.83 3.88 6.03
N MET A 185 2.71 4.57 5.75
CA MET A 185 2.02 5.33 6.79
C MET A 185 0.54 4.93 7.01
N GLU A 186 0.00 3.88 6.36
CA GLU A 186 -1.45 3.59 6.35
C GLU A 186 -1.82 2.12 6.58
N GLY A 187 -1.08 1.20 5.96
CA GLY A 187 -1.52 -0.18 5.75
C GLY A 187 -1.86 -0.94 7.01
N ALA A 188 -1.02 -0.83 8.07
CA ALA A 188 -1.30 -1.51 9.34
C ALA A 188 -2.51 -0.93 10.08
N ALA A 189 -2.81 0.36 9.90
CA ALA A 189 -4.00 0.96 10.49
C ALA A 189 -5.27 0.51 9.77
N VAL A 190 -5.23 0.39 8.43
CA VAL A 190 -6.33 -0.21 7.67
C VAL A 190 -6.48 -1.69 8.03
N ALA A 191 -5.37 -2.40 8.25
CA ALA A 191 -5.40 -3.81 8.65
C ALA A 191 -6.06 -4.00 10.02
N GLN A 192 -5.82 -3.11 10.98
CA GLN A 192 -6.56 -3.10 12.24
C GLN A 192 -8.06 -2.95 12.03
N VAL A 193 -8.50 -1.96 11.24
CA VAL A 193 -9.93 -1.78 10.91
C VAL A 193 -10.50 -3.06 10.29
N CYS A 194 -9.83 -3.62 9.29
CA CYS A 194 -10.28 -4.85 8.63
C CYS A 194 -10.36 -6.05 9.58
N TYR A 195 -9.42 -6.17 10.52
CA TYR A 195 -9.42 -7.19 11.56
C TYR A 195 -10.67 -7.07 12.46
N GLU A 196 -10.95 -5.86 12.96
CA GLU A 196 -12.11 -5.61 13.83
C GLU A 196 -13.45 -5.84 13.11
N TYR A 197 -13.54 -5.50 11.83
CA TYR A 197 -14.71 -5.71 11.00
C TYR A 197 -14.77 -7.09 10.32
N LYS A 198 -13.72 -7.91 10.43
CA LYS A 198 -13.59 -9.23 9.77
C LYS A 198 -13.73 -9.14 8.24
N VAL A 199 -13.16 -8.11 7.66
CA VAL A 199 -13.13 -7.88 6.21
C VAL A 199 -11.75 -8.28 5.66
N PRO A 200 -11.68 -9.13 4.62
CA PRO A 200 -10.42 -9.49 3.97
C PRO A 200 -9.66 -8.27 3.43
N LEU A 201 -8.34 -8.27 3.60
CA LEU A 201 -7.46 -7.19 3.18
C LEU A 201 -6.22 -7.71 2.47
N VAL A 202 -5.76 -6.98 1.45
CA VAL A 202 -4.38 -7.00 0.98
C VAL A 202 -3.83 -5.58 0.86
N VAL A 203 -2.56 -5.41 1.24
CA VAL A 203 -1.81 -4.15 1.06
C VAL A 203 -0.68 -4.41 0.07
N VAL A 204 -0.62 -3.59 -0.97
CA VAL A 204 0.42 -3.67 -2.01
C VAL A 204 1.08 -2.31 -2.16
N ARG A 205 2.40 -2.28 -2.22
CA ARG A 205 3.18 -1.06 -2.39
C ARG A 205 4.23 -1.22 -3.46
N SER A 206 4.42 -0.19 -4.28
CA SER A 206 5.62 -0.08 -5.10
C SER A 206 6.67 0.71 -4.34
N ILE A 207 7.93 0.32 -4.47
CA ILE A 207 9.02 0.92 -3.70
C ILE A 207 9.52 2.17 -4.41
N SER A 208 9.29 3.32 -3.79
CA SER A 208 9.70 4.63 -4.31
C SER A 208 11.09 5.07 -3.84
N ASP A 209 11.56 4.54 -2.72
CA ASP A 209 12.80 4.96 -2.06
C ASP A 209 13.32 3.87 -1.09
N LYS A 210 14.48 4.11 -0.50
CA LYS A 210 15.14 3.18 0.42
C LYS A 210 14.93 3.53 1.90
N ALA A 211 13.94 4.30 2.23
CA ALA A 211 13.67 4.74 3.61
C ALA A 211 14.91 5.32 4.34
N ASN A 212 15.84 5.95 3.60
CA ASN A 212 17.08 6.54 4.12
C ASN A 212 17.29 7.97 3.62
N ALA A 213 18.41 8.59 3.96
CA ALA A 213 18.70 10.03 3.71
C ALA A 213 18.64 10.48 2.23
N ILE A 214 18.55 9.58 1.26
CA ILE A 214 18.52 9.89 -0.20
C ILE A 214 17.08 9.79 -0.75
N ALA A 215 16.10 9.43 0.06
CA ALA A 215 14.72 9.14 -0.30
C ALA A 215 13.97 10.25 -1.08
N HIS A 216 14.46 11.50 -1.07
CA HIS A 216 13.69 12.63 -1.60
C HIS A 216 13.93 12.97 -3.07
N ILE A 217 15.04 12.53 -3.67
CA ILE A 217 15.48 13.08 -4.97
C ILE A 217 14.63 12.54 -6.13
N ASP A 218 14.23 11.28 -6.08
CA ASP A 218 13.50 10.63 -7.18
C ASP A 218 12.02 10.36 -6.86
N PHE A 219 11.58 10.64 -5.63
CA PHE A 219 10.22 10.32 -5.16
C PHE A 219 9.13 10.94 -6.04
N ASN A 220 9.19 12.26 -6.29
CA ASN A 220 8.18 12.95 -7.09
C ASN A 220 8.14 12.39 -8.53
N ARG A 221 9.31 12.20 -9.12
CA ARG A 221 9.43 11.64 -10.47
C ARG A 221 8.88 10.22 -10.55
N TYR A 222 9.18 9.39 -9.54
CA TYR A 222 8.66 8.04 -9.44
C TYR A 222 7.12 8.03 -9.36
N ILE A 223 6.54 8.87 -8.49
CA ILE A 223 5.08 8.99 -8.35
C ILE A 223 4.40 9.39 -9.65
N GLU A 224 4.97 10.39 -10.33
CA GLU A 224 4.38 10.94 -11.56
C GLU A 224 4.46 9.98 -12.73
N ASN A 225 5.55 9.23 -12.86
CA ASN A 225 5.87 8.52 -14.09
C ASN A 225 5.80 6.99 -13.97
N VAL A 226 5.76 6.42 -12.76
CA VAL A 226 5.82 4.96 -12.54
C VAL A 226 4.70 4.45 -11.63
N ALA A 227 4.56 4.98 -10.42
CA ALA A 227 3.68 4.43 -9.39
C ALA A 227 2.22 4.24 -9.83
N LYS A 228 1.68 5.21 -10.58
CA LYS A 228 0.29 5.13 -11.10
C LYS A 228 0.07 3.91 -12.00
N TYR A 229 1.06 3.52 -12.79
CA TYR A 229 0.95 2.37 -13.69
C TYR A 229 1.06 1.05 -12.92
N TYR A 230 1.90 0.99 -11.89
CA TYR A 230 1.96 -0.17 -10.99
C TYR A 230 0.64 -0.38 -10.25
N THR A 231 0.07 0.71 -9.74
CA THR A 231 -1.26 0.68 -9.13
C THR A 231 -2.32 0.18 -10.12
N TRP A 232 -2.30 0.68 -11.36
CA TRP A 232 -3.25 0.22 -12.38
C TRP A 232 -3.04 -1.26 -12.73
N GLY A 233 -1.82 -1.72 -12.99
CA GLY A 233 -1.52 -3.12 -13.32
C GLY A 233 -1.97 -4.10 -12.23
N LEU A 234 -1.79 -3.73 -10.95
CA LEU A 234 -2.34 -4.50 -9.84
C LEU A 234 -3.87 -4.59 -9.92
N ILE A 235 -4.55 -3.44 -9.97
CA ILE A 235 -6.02 -3.39 -9.95
C ILE A 235 -6.60 -4.08 -11.17
N GLU A 236 -6.08 -3.83 -12.36
CA GLU A 236 -6.54 -4.48 -13.57
C GLU A 236 -6.41 -6.01 -13.48
N GLY A 237 -5.26 -6.50 -13.02
CA GLY A 237 -5.03 -7.94 -12.87
C GLY A 237 -5.96 -8.61 -11.86
N MET A 238 -6.23 -7.97 -10.72
CA MET A 238 -7.16 -8.48 -9.71
C MET A 238 -8.63 -8.37 -10.13
N MET A 239 -8.93 -7.53 -11.11
CA MET A 239 -10.28 -7.37 -11.67
C MET A 239 -10.53 -8.22 -12.93
N LYS A 240 -9.55 -8.98 -13.42
CA LYS A 240 -9.72 -10.03 -14.45
C LYS A 240 -10.30 -11.29 -13.82
#